data_179d579b55400fc58a337135d82c8ce1
#
_entry.id   179d579b55400fc58a337135d82c8ce1
#
_cell.length_a   1.000
_cell.length_b   1.000
_cell.length_c   1.000
_cell.angle_alpha   90.00
_cell.angle_beta   90.00
_cell.angle_gamma   90.00
#
_symmetry.space_group_name_H-M   'P 1'
#
loop_
_entity.id
_entity.type
_entity.pdbx_description
1 polymer ?
#
loop_
_entity_poly.entity_id
_entity_poly.type
_entity_poly.pdbx_seq_one_letter_code
_entity_poly.pdbx_strand_id
1 'polypeptide(L)'
;VAWEKASQKHVREYDEHLAEAARLESVLPLELKLLEPALAKAPVVVHLQSGHGMDDVALVAKGARSVVGVDYSATAATAAHRRARELEVGAQYVVAEVPTVPLKDACADLVYTGKGALIWMHDIQAWADEVARLLKPAGQLYVYEGHPTVPLWSWDEDEVRIRPDRSYFAKSHINDSFPANGAQEWQWSLGDIITAVVRAGLEVEVLEEYAEPFWRPADGTKAAAWQGRLPNSFALLARRKSKG
;
A
#
# COMPACT_ATOMS: atom_id res chain seq x y z
N VAL A 1 -3.36 -9.14 -14.43
CA VAL A 1 -3.07 -8.87 -15.86
C VAL A 1 -2.82 -7.39 -16.08
N ALA A 2 -3.64 -6.48 -15.54
CA ALA A 2 -3.48 -5.03 -15.75
C ALA A 2 -2.19 -4.50 -15.09
N TRP A 3 -1.94 -4.84 -13.82
CA TRP A 3 -0.73 -4.44 -13.11
C TRP A 3 0.54 -5.02 -13.73
N GLU A 4 0.55 -6.28 -14.17
CA GLU A 4 1.71 -6.87 -14.86
C GLU A 4 2.09 -6.08 -16.13
N LYS A 5 1.09 -5.59 -16.89
CA LYS A 5 1.34 -4.74 -18.04
C LYS A 5 1.85 -3.35 -17.63
N ALA A 6 1.26 -2.76 -16.61
CA ALA A 6 1.70 -1.47 -16.08
C ALA A 6 3.14 -1.55 -15.54
N SER A 7 3.49 -2.68 -14.93
CA SER A 7 4.82 -2.92 -14.35
C SER A 7 5.96 -2.90 -15.37
N GLN A 8 5.68 -3.00 -16.68
CA GLN A 8 6.69 -2.82 -17.72
C GLN A 8 7.35 -1.43 -17.68
N LYS A 9 6.67 -0.43 -17.12
CA LYS A 9 7.24 0.89 -16.84
C LYS A 9 8.48 0.78 -15.96
N HIS A 10 8.46 -0.06 -14.93
CA HIS A 10 9.56 -0.21 -13.97
C HIS A 10 10.83 -0.82 -14.58
N VAL A 11 10.70 -1.48 -15.71
CA VAL A 11 11.84 -1.98 -16.51
C VAL A 11 12.37 -0.87 -17.41
N ARG A 12 11.48 -0.12 -18.07
CA ARG A 12 11.89 0.98 -18.98
C ARG A 12 12.55 2.14 -18.25
N GLU A 13 12.05 2.48 -17.07
CA GLU A 13 12.49 3.61 -16.24
C GLU A 13 13.34 3.13 -15.05
N TYR A 14 14.07 2.04 -15.24
CA TYR A 14 14.78 1.37 -14.14
C TYR A 14 15.81 2.27 -13.46
N ASP A 15 16.62 2.97 -14.24
CA ASP A 15 17.72 3.80 -13.69
C ASP A 15 17.17 5.01 -12.92
N GLU A 16 16.06 5.60 -13.39
CA GLU A 16 15.35 6.67 -12.68
C GLU A 16 14.82 6.18 -11.33
N HIS A 17 14.16 5.03 -11.33
CA HIS A 17 13.64 4.41 -10.11
C HIS A 17 14.76 3.95 -9.16
N LEU A 18 15.92 3.54 -9.67
CA LEU A 18 17.07 3.21 -8.84
C LEU A 18 17.60 4.46 -8.12
N ALA A 19 17.75 5.57 -8.87
CA ALA A 19 18.16 6.84 -8.30
C ALA A 19 17.15 7.41 -7.29
N GLU A 20 15.85 7.20 -7.54
CA GLU A 20 14.79 7.59 -6.61
C GLU A 20 14.84 6.75 -5.33
N ALA A 21 14.96 5.43 -5.43
CA ALA A 21 15.07 4.54 -4.29
C ALA A 21 16.28 4.86 -3.40
N ALA A 22 17.41 5.25 -4.02
CA ALA A 22 18.62 5.64 -3.29
C ALA A 22 18.42 6.89 -2.41
N ARG A 23 17.39 7.71 -2.66
CA ARG A 23 17.06 8.86 -1.79
C ARG A 23 16.39 8.46 -0.48
N LEU A 24 15.81 7.25 -0.40
CA LEU A 24 15.17 6.70 0.80
C LEU A 24 13.94 7.52 1.28
N GLU A 25 13.28 8.20 0.37
CA GLU A 25 12.18 9.15 0.64
C GLU A 25 10.79 8.57 0.33
N SER A 26 10.71 7.32 -0.11
CA SER A 26 9.43 6.70 -0.51
C SER A 26 8.50 6.48 0.69
N VAL A 27 9.04 6.17 1.87
CA VAL A 27 8.27 6.18 3.13
C VAL A 27 8.22 7.62 3.65
N LEU A 28 7.03 8.19 3.65
CA LEU A 28 6.81 9.61 3.93
C LEU A 28 6.98 9.96 5.40
N PRO A 29 7.30 11.23 5.74
CA PRO A 29 7.41 11.66 7.14
C PRO A 29 6.18 11.38 8.00
N LEU A 30 4.98 11.50 7.40
CA LEU A 30 3.73 11.19 8.10
C LEU A 30 3.57 9.69 8.43
N GLU A 31 4.09 8.80 7.56
CA GLU A 31 4.11 7.36 7.82
C GLU A 31 5.09 7.04 8.94
N LEU A 32 6.28 7.65 8.91
CA LEU A 32 7.32 7.44 9.92
C LEU A 32 6.84 7.77 11.32
N LYS A 33 6.00 8.78 11.49
CA LYS A 33 5.40 9.13 12.79
C LYS A 33 4.74 7.93 13.49
N LEU A 34 4.09 7.05 12.73
CA LEU A 34 3.42 5.84 13.24
C LEU A 34 4.33 4.60 13.19
N LEU A 35 5.28 4.55 12.25
CA LEU A 35 6.15 3.40 12.04
C LEU A 35 7.40 3.39 12.93
N GLU A 36 7.93 4.55 13.34
CA GLU A 36 9.17 4.66 14.14
C GLU A 36 9.20 3.75 15.36
N PRO A 37 8.12 3.62 16.19
CA PRO A 37 8.15 2.73 17.35
C PRO A 37 8.29 1.25 17.00
N ALA A 38 7.82 0.83 15.83
CA ALA A 38 7.98 -0.52 15.32
C ALA A 38 9.37 -0.71 14.71
N LEU A 39 9.82 0.24 13.88
CA LEU A 39 11.12 0.20 13.20
C LEU A 39 12.30 0.21 14.19
N ALA A 40 12.17 0.94 15.32
CA ALA A 40 13.17 0.95 16.39
C ALA A 40 13.44 -0.44 17.01
N LYS A 41 12.54 -1.40 16.82
CA LYS A 41 12.69 -2.79 17.28
C LYS A 41 13.32 -3.72 16.24
N ALA A 42 13.79 -3.18 15.12
CA ALA A 42 14.33 -3.92 14.00
C ALA A 42 13.41 -5.08 13.54
N PRO A 43 12.16 -4.79 13.10
CA PRO A 43 11.17 -5.80 12.76
C PRO A 43 11.56 -6.59 11.50
N VAL A 44 11.07 -7.83 11.42
CA VAL A 44 10.89 -8.54 10.15
C VAL A 44 9.59 -8.02 9.54
N VAL A 45 9.68 -7.42 8.36
CA VAL A 45 8.54 -6.83 7.65
C VAL A 45 8.11 -7.75 6.52
N VAL A 46 6.81 -7.97 6.37
CA VAL A 46 6.20 -8.47 5.14
C VAL A 46 5.45 -7.31 4.49
N HIS A 47 5.84 -6.94 3.28
CA HIS A 47 5.17 -5.91 2.49
C HIS A 47 4.26 -6.58 1.46
N LEU A 48 2.96 -6.52 1.70
CA LEU A 48 1.96 -7.07 0.78
C LEU A 48 1.72 -6.09 -0.37
N GLN A 49 1.68 -6.62 -1.60
CA GLN A 49 1.51 -5.83 -2.82
C GLN A 49 2.62 -4.78 -2.97
N SER A 50 3.86 -5.24 -2.78
CA SER A 50 5.06 -4.38 -2.68
C SER A 50 5.43 -3.68 -3.99
N GLY A 51 4.75 -4.00 -5.10
CA GLY A 51 5.04 -3.44 -6.40
C GLY A 51 6.52 -3.65 -6.78
N HIS A 52 7.17 -2.57 -7.16
CA HIS A 52 8.59 -2.60 -7.53
C HIS A 52 9.55 -2.25 -6.37
N GLY A 53 9.11 -2.31 -5.11
CA GLY A 53 9.95 -2.35 -3.93
C GLY A 53 10.61 -1.04 -3.49
N MET A 54 10.03 0.11 -3.82
CA MET A 54 10.59 1.41 -3.41
C MET A 54 10.55 1.58 -1.89
N ASP A 55 9.39 1.29 -1.29
CA ASP A 55 9.21 1.40 0.15
C ASP A 55 10.05 0.39 0.93
N ASP A 56 10.34 -0.77 0.33
CA ASP A 56 11.12 -1.82 0.97
C ASP A 56 12.56 -1.35 1.26
N VAL A 57 13.16 -0.64 0.30
CA VAL A 57 14.49 -0.03 0.44
C VAL A 57 14.47 0.98 1.58
N ALA A 58 13.48 1.85 1.61
CA ALA A 58 13.34 2.86 2.65
C ALA A 58 13.07 2.25 4.03
N LEU A 59 12.21 1.23 4.13
CA LEU A 59 11.91 0.53 5.39
C LEU A 59 13.17 -0.10 6.02
N VAL A 60 14.03 -0.75 5.21
CA VAL A 60 15.30 -1.29 5.71
C VAL A 60 16.21 -0.16 6.21
N ALA A 61 16.35 0.91 5.42
CA ALA A 61 17.18 2.06 5.81
C ALA A 61 16.66 2.77 7.07
N LYS A 62 15.35 2.69 7.34
CA LYS A 62 14.70 3.27 8.53
C LYS A 62 14.66 2.33 9.73
N GLY A 63 15.23 1.12 9.64
CA GLY A 63 15.43 0.26 10.80
C GLY A 63 14.79 -1.13 10.72
N ALA A 64 14.07 -1.49 9.65
CA ALA A 64 13.63 -2.87 9.46
C ALA A 64 14.85 -3.80 9.34
N ARG A 65 14.85 -4.93 10.07
CA ARG A 65 15.90 -5.94 10.00
C ARG A 65 15.96 -6.60 8.63
N SER A 66 14.81 -6.85 8.05
CA SER A 66 14.63 -7.39 6.71
C SER A 66 13.20 -7.14 6.22
N VAL A 67 13.06 -7.07 4.91
CA VAL A 67 11.75 -6.95 4.24
C VAL A 67 11.55 -8.12 3.28
N VAL A 68 10.37 -8.73 3.30
CA VAL A 68 9.90 -9.66 2.27
C VAL A 68 8.76 -8.98 1.53
N GLY A 69 9.04 -8.50 0.32
CA GLY A 69 8.04 -7.95 -0.58
C GLY A 69 7.27 -9.07 -1.30
N VAL A 70 5.96 -8.95 -1.37
CA VAL A 70 5.08 -9.88 -2.07
C VAL A 70 4.30 -9.12 -3.13
N ASP A 71 4.43 -9.53 -4.39
CA ASP A 71 3.65 -8.99 -5.50
C ASP A 71 3.34 -10.09 -6.52
N TYR A 72 2.19 -10.03 -7.18
CA TYR A 72 1.86 -11.01 -8.20
C TYR A 72 2.55 -10.73 -9.54
N SER A 73 3.02 -9.51 -9.76
CA SER A 73 3.76 -9.13 -10.96
C SER A 73 5.20 -9.62 -10.89
N ALA A 74 5.52 -10.62 -11.72
CA ALA A 74 6.89 -11.10 -11.86
C ALA A 74 7.81 -9.99 -12.38
N THR A 75 7.32 -9.10 -13.23
CA THR A 75 8.05 -7.94 -13.73
C THR A 75 8.42 -6.96 -12.62
N ALA A 76 7.46 -6.60 -11.78
CA ALA A 76 7.69 -5.69 -10.64
C ALA A 76 8.65 -6.32 -9.62
N ALA A 77 8.40 -7.56 -9.21
CA ALA A 77 9.22 -8.28 -8.24
C ALA A 77 10.68 -8.47 -8.74
N THR A 78 10.89 -8.72 -10.04
CA THR A 78 12.23 -8.82 -10.61
C THR A 78 12.95 -7.49 -10.59
N ALA A 79 12.29 -6.39 -10.94
CA ALA A 79 12.87 -5.04 -10.86
C ALA A 79 13.20 -4.66 -9.41
N ALA A 80 12.33 -4.99 -8.48
CA ALA A 80 12.54 -4.78 -7.05
C ALA A 80 13.75 -5.57 -6.52
N HIS A 81 13.85 -6.85 -6.87
CA HIS A 81 14.97 -7.70 -6.47
C HIS A 81 16.31 -7.20 -7.02
N ARG A 82 16.34 -6.81 -8.29
CA ARG A 82 17.54 -6.22 -8.90
C ARG A 82 17.95 -4.94 -8.16
N ARG A 83 17.00 -4.05 -7.86
CA ARG A 83 17.25 -2.79 -7.13
C ARG A 83 17.78 -3.03 -5.72
N ALA A 84 17.17 -3.95 -4.97
CA ALA A 84 17.63 -4.29 -3.63
C ALA A 84 19.09 -4.80 -3.63
N ARG A 85 19.47 -5.59 -4.63
CA ARG A 85 20.84 -6.06 -4.79
C ARG A 85 21.82 -4.94 -5.15
N GLU A 86 21.47 -4.06 -6.08
CA GLU A 86 22.32 -2.95 -6.49
C GLU A 86 22.53 -1.93 -5.36
N LEU A 87 21.53 -1.76 -4.48
CA LEU A 87 21.60 -0.89 -3.31
C LEU A 87 22.08 -1.63 -2.03
N GLU A 88 22.44 -2.90 -2.14
CA GLU A 88 22.91 -3.74 -1.02
C GLU A 88 21.93 -3.77 0.17
N VAL A 89 20.61 -3.77 -0.12
CA VAL A 89 19.56 -3.72 0.88
C VAL A 89 19.03 -5.11 1.21
N GLY A 90 18.77 -5.39 2.49
CA GLY A 90 18.26 -6.67 3.00
C GLY A 90 16.77 -6.90 2.69
N ALA A 91 16.36 -6.80 1.41
CA ALA A 91 15.02 -7.08 0.94
C ALA A 91 15.00 -8.29 -0.01
N GLN A 92 13.97 -9.11 0.11
CA GLN A 92 13.71 -10.29 -0.73
C GLN A 92 12.31 -10.19 -1.32
N TYR A 93 12.06 -10.87 -2.45
CA TYR A 93 10.78 -10.76 -3.14
C TYR A 93 10.22 -12.13 -3.49
N VAL A 94 8.90 -12.26 -3.33
CA VAL A 94 8.11 -13.45 -3.63
C VAL A 94 7.04 -13.06 -4.64
N VAL A 95 6.97 -13.79 -5.76
CA VAL A 95 5.89 -13.63 -6.74
C VAL A 95 4.71 -14.48 -6.27
N ALA A 96 3.68 -13.83 -5.76
CA ALA A 96 2.47 -14.49 -5.29
C ALA A 96 1.28 -13.53 -5.27
N GLU A 97 0.09 -14.10 -5.33
CA GLU A 97 -1.16 -13.37 -5.14
C GLU A 97 -1.50 -13.25 -3.65
N VAL A 98 -2.00 -12.08 -3.24
CA VAL A 98 -2.65 -11.88 -1.96
C VAL A 98 -4.15 -12.20 -2.18
N PRO A 99 -4.80 -13.02 -1.33
CA PRO A 99 -4.43 -13.38 0.05
C PRO A 99 -3.73 -14.74 0.23
N THR A 100 -3.23 -15.39 -0.79
CA THR A 100 -2.61 -16.72 -0.68
C THR A 100 -1.09 -16.65 -0.75
N VAL A 101 -0.48 -16.04 0.27
CA VAL A 101 0.97 -15.82 0.30
C VAL A 101 1.71 -17.08 0.76
N PRO A 102 2.74 -17.59 0.03
CA PRO A 102 3.48 -18.81 0.39
C PRO A 102 4.52 -18.56 1.50
N LEU A 103 4.14 -17.86 2.53
CA LEU A 103 4.92 -17.63 3.74
C LEU A 103 4.28 -18.36 4.92
N LYS A 104 5.09 -18.79 5.87
CA LYS A 104 4.61 -19.47 7.07
C LYS A 104 3.81 -18.51 7.97
N ASP A 105 2.94 -19.08 8.80
CA ASP A 105 2.22 -18.35 9.83
C ASP A 105 3.15 -17.68 10.82
N ALA A 106 2.73 -16.55 11.37
CA ALA A 106 3.43 -15.84 12.44
C ALA A 106 4.91 -15.57 12.10
N CYS A 107 5.20 -15.12 10.87
CA CYS A 107 6.56 -14.84 10.41
C CYS A 107 6.94 -13.34 10.47
N ALA A 108 5.96 -12.44 10.52
CA ALA A 108 6.17 -11.00 10.47
C ALA A 108 5.97 -10.32 11.83
N ASP A 109 6.86 -9.41 12.18
CA ASP A 109 6.69 -8.46 13.29
C ASP A 109 5.82 -7.27 12.85
N LEU A 110 5.92 -6.91 11.56
CA LEU A 110 5.14 -5.86 10.91
C LEU A 110 4.67 -6.34 9.53
N VAL A 111 3.39 -6.23 9.24
CA VAL A 111 2.85 -6.27 7.88
C VAL A 111 2.62 -4.84 7.43
N TYR A 112 3.22 -4.46 6.30
CA TYR A 112 3.08 -3.16 5.68
C TYR A 112 2.35 -3.32 4.35
N THR A 113 1.43 -2.41 4.02
CA THR A 113 0.77 -2.33 2.72
C THR A 113 0.23 -0.93 2.47
N GLY A 114 0.01 -0.58 1.21
CA GLY A 114 -0.62 0.68 0.88
C GLY A 114 -0.25 1.24 -0.48
N LYS A 115 -0.52 2.55 -0.63
CA LYS A 115 -0.21 3.36 -1.81
C LYS A 115 -0.81 2.80 -3.10
N GLY A 116 -2.10 2.45 -3.03
CA GLY A 116 -2.85 1.89 -4.15
C GLY A 116 -2.91 0.37 -4.15
N ALA A 117 -2.75 -0.28 -3.00
CA ALA A 117 -2.78 -1.73 -2.85
C ALA A 117 -4.20 -2.29 -2.68
N LEU A 118 -5.02 -1.71 -1.79
CA LEU A 118 -6.32 -2.25 -1.42
C LEU A 118 -7.35 -2.20 -2.56
N ILE A 119 -7.20 -1.30 -3.51
CA ILE A 119 -8.05 -1.23 -4.71
C ILE A 119 -7.95 -2.48 -5.60
N TRP A 120 -6.90 -3.29 -5.45
CA TRP A 120 -6.72 -4.55 -6.17
C TRP A 120 -7.31 -5.76 -5.45
N MET A 121 -7.75 -5.61 -4.20
CA MET A 121 -8.31 -6.69 -3.39
C MET A 121 -9.80 -6.89 -3.68
N HIS A 122 -10.17 -8.01 -4.27
CA HIS A 122 -11.57 -8.36 -4.53
C HIS A 122 -12.30 -8.85 -3.27
N ASP A 123 -11.56 -9.30 -2.26
CA ASP A 123 -12.07 -9.75 -0.96
C ASP A 123 -11.21 -9.16 0.17
N ILE A 124 -11.73 -8.11 0.78
CA ILE A 124 -11.03 -7.39 1.85
C ILE A 124 -10.96 -8.21 3.15
N GLN A 125 -11.93 -9.14 3.38
CA GLN A 125 -11.89 -10.01 4.55
C GLN A 125 -10.78 -11.05 4.40
N ALA A 126 -10.68 -11.71 3.24
CA ALA A 126 -9.61 -12.66 2.97
C ALA A 126 -8.22 -12.00 3.06
N TRP A 127 -8.08 -10.74 2.61
CA TRP A 127 -6.86 -9.96 2.81
C TRP A 127 -6.54 -9.76 4.29
N ALA A 128 -7.51 -9.34 5.10
CA ALA A 128 -7.32 -9.11 6.53
C ALA A 128 -6.98 -10.40 7.29
N ASP A 129 -7.60 -11.52 6.93
CA ASP A 129 -7.32 -12.84 7.51
C ASP A 129 -5.88 -13.28 7.18
N GLU A 130 -5.41 -13.02 5.96
CA GLU A 130 -4.02 -13.31 5.57
C GLU A 130 -3.03 -12.43 6.33
N VAL A 131 -3.31 -11.14 6.50
CA VAL A 131 -2.52 -10.26 7.36
C VAL A 131 -2.41 -10.83 8.78
N ALA A 132 -3.54 -11.21 9.38
CA ALA A 132 -3.57 -11.78 10.72
C ALA A 132 -2.80 -13.10 10.81
N ARG A 133 -2.83 -13.94 9.76
CA ARG A 133 -2.05 -15.19 9.68
C ARG A 133 -0.55 -14.93 9.70
N LEU A 134 -0.10 -13.95 8.90
CA LEU A 134 1.32 -13.62 8.76
C LEU A 134 1.92 -12.97 10.00
N LEU A 135 1.14 -12.18 10.74
CA LEU A 135 1.62 -11.48 11.92
C LEU A 135 1.92 -12.45 13.07
N LYS A 136 3.03 -12.22 13.77
CA LYS A 136 3.31 -12.81 15.08
C LYS A 136 2.31 -12.31 16.13
N PRO A 137 2.14 -13.00 17.29
CA PRO A 137 1.47 -12.41 18.43
C PRO A 137 2.11 -11.05 18.79
N ALA A 138 1.29 -10.03 19.05
CA ALA A 138 1.68 -8.63 19.24
C ALA A 138 2.32 -7.93 18.01
N GLY A 139 2.41 -8.60 16.88
CA GLY A 139 2.82 -7.97 15.61
C GLY A 139 1.81 -6.95 15.12
N GLN A 140 2.26 -6.03 14.30
CA GLN A 140 1.47 -4.88 13.85
C GLN A 140 1.18 -4.92 12.35
N LEU A 141 -0.04 -4.50 11.98
CA LEU A 141 -0.40 -4.11 10.63
C LEU A 141 -0.25 -2.60 10.52
N TYR A 142 0.39 -2.13 9.47
CA TYR A 142 0.37 -0.74 9.05
C TYR A 142 -0.15 -0.63 7.62
N VAL A 143 -1.14 0.22 7.42
CA VAL A 143 -1.71 0.57 6.12
C VAL A 143 -1.56 2.07 5.90
N TYR A 144 -1.06 2.48 4.73
CA TYR A 144 -1.12 3.86 4.26
C TYR A 144 -1.67 3.88 2.85
N GLU A 145 -2.88 4.37 2.67
CA GLU A 145 -3.64 4.17 1.44
C GLU A 145 -4.37 5.45 0.98
N GLY A 146 -4.75 5.47 -0.29
CA GLY A 146 -5.66 6.49 -0.80
C GLY A 146 -7.00 6.44 -0.09
N HIS A 147 -7.51 7.62 0.29
CA HIS A 147 -8.82 7.66 0.95
C HIS A 147 -9.93 7.19 0.00
N PRO A 148 -10.91 6.40 0.48
CA PRO A 148 -11.97 5.85 -0.38
C PRO A 148 -12.86 6.89 -1.06
N THR A 149 -12.79 8.16 -0.68
CA THR A 149 -13.49 9.24 -1.38
C THR A 149 -12.76 9.72 -2.64
N VAL A 150 -11.46 9.44 -2.77
CA VAL A 150 -10.62 9.91 -3.87
C VAL A 150 -11.18 9.56 -5.26
N PRO A 151 -11.65 8.33 -5.53
CA PRO A 151 -12.19 7.99 -6.84
C PRO A 151 -13.51 8.69 -7.19
N LEU A 152 -14.16 9.33 -6.20
CA LEU A 152 -15.45 9.98 -6.38
C LEU A 152 -15.36 11.35 -7.06
N TRP A 153 -14.18 11.98 -7.02
CA TRP A 153 -14.02 13.38 -7.44
C TRP A 153 -13.47 13.50 -8.86
N SER A 154 -13.85 14.60 -9.54
CA SER A 154 -13.18 15.05 -10.75
C SER A 154 -11.86 15.74 -10.38
N TRP A 155 -10.79 15.46 -11.14
CA TRP A 155 -9.42 15.87 -10.82
C TRP A 155 -8.93 17.08 -11.59
N ASP A 156 -9.58 17.40 -12.67
CA ASP A 156 -9.22 18.36 -13.72
C ASP A 156 -10.07 19.62 -13.75
N GLU A 157 -11.00 19.73 -12.82
CA GLU A 157 -11.96 20.82 -12.78
C GLU A 157 -11.59 21.91 -11.79
N ASP A 158 -11.95 23.15 -12.09
CA ASP A 158 -11.84 24.28 -11.15
C ASP A 158 -12.77 24.11 -9.94
N GLU A 159 -13.81 23.29 -10.09
CA GLU A 159 -14.75 22.92 -9.05
C GLU A 159 -14.73 21.42 -8.80
N VAL A 160 -14.68 21.04 -7.53
CA VAL A 160 -14.84 19.64 -7.14
C VAL A 160 -16.27 19.20 -7.40
N ARG A 161 -16.42 18.18 -8.23
CA ARG A 161 -17.70 17.55 -8.52
C ARG A 161 -17.64 16.07 -8.20
N ILE A 162 -18.72 15.53 -7.67
CA ILE A 162 -18.86 14.08 -7.58
C ILE A 162 -19.08 13.55 -9.00
N ARG A 163 -18.26 12.60 -9.40
CA ARG A 163 -18.36 11.94 -10.69
C ARG A 163 -19.68 11.15 -10.78
N PRO A 164 -20.47 11.30 -11.87
CA PRO A 164 -21.76 10.63 -11.99
C PRO A 164 -21.64 9.09 -12.11
N ASP A 165 -20.47 8.61 -12.53
CA ASP A 165 -20.13 7.19 -12.72
C ASP A 165 -19.46 6.55 -11.49
N ARG A 166 -19.44 7.24 -10.35
CA ARG A 166 -18.80 6.77 -9.11
C ARG A 166 -19.76 6.81 -7.93
N SER A 167 -19.57 5.87 -7.01
CA SER A 167 -20.30 5.81 -5.74
C SER A 167 -19.40 5.27 -4.65
N TYR A 168 -19.44 5.89 -3.48
CA TYR A 168 -18.73 5.43 -2.28
C TYR A 168 -19.16 4.02 -1.84
N PHE A 169 -20.41 3.66 -2.16
CA PHE A 169 -21.02 2.38 -1.79
C PHE A 169 -21.00 1.34 -2.93
N ALA A 170 -20.44 1.69 -4.08
CA ALA A 170 -20.21 0.70 -5.14
C ALA A 170 -19.13 -0.30 -4.69
N LYS A 171 -19.23 -1.53 -5.21
CA LYS A 171 -18.22 -2.56 -4.89
C LYS A 171 -16.96 -2.41 -5.74
N SER A 172 -17.07 -1.84 -6.91
CA SER A 172 -15.94 -1.62 -7.82
C SER A 172 -16.29 -0.60 -8.88
N HIS A 173 -15.28 -0.13 -9.58
CA HIS A 173 -15.42 0.70 -10.78
C HIS A 173 -14.33 0.36 -11.79
N ILE A 174 -14.48 0.88 -13.01
CA ILE A 174 -13.44 0.77 -14.04
C ILE A 174 -12.62 2.06 -14.03
N ASN A 175 -11.30 1.90 -13.95
CA ASN A 175 -10.35 2.98 -14.16
C ASN A 175 -9.90 2.96 -15.63
N ASP A 176 -10.50 3.82 -16.45
CA ASP A 176 -10.24 3.87 -17.89
C ASP A 176 -8.86 4.47 -18.23
N SER A 177 -8.26 5.20 -17.30
CA SER A 177 -6.92 5.78 -17.48
C SER A 177 -5.80 4.78 -17.24
N PHE A 178 -6.12 3.58 -16.71
CA PHE A 178 -5.12 2.56 -16.46
C PHE A 178 -4.64 1.89 -17.75
N PRO A 179 -3.33 1.62 -17.90
CA PRO A 179 -2.81 0.93 -19.08
C PRO A 179 -3.51 -0.41 -19.35
N ALA A 180 -3.60 -0.81 -20.62
CA ALA A 180 -4.20 -2.08 -21.04
C ALA A 180 -5.74 -2.11 -21.12
N ASN A 181 -6.36 -1.01 -21.58
CA ASN A 181 -7.80 -0.85 -21.77
C ASN A 181 -8.61 -0.79 -20.46
N GLY A 182 -8.05 -0.15 -19.46
CA GLY A 182 -8.68 0.00 -18.17
C GLY A 182 -8.38 -1.14 -17.19
N ALA A 183 -8.69 -0.89 -15.95
CA ALA A 183 -8.58 -1.85 -14.87
C ALA A 183 -9.81 -1.78 -13.97
N GLN A 184 -10.26 -2.94 -13.49
CA GLN A 184 -11.25 -2.97 -12.43
C GLN A 184 -10.56 -2.68 -11.11
N GLU A 185 -10.98 -1.63 -10.43
CA GLU A 185 -10.59 -1.27 -9.08
C GLU A 185 -11.73 -1.54 -8.11
N TRP A 186 -11.40 -2.12 -6.97
CA TRP A 186 -12.36 -2.40 -5.90
C TRP A 186 -12.53 -1.17 -5.01
N GLN A 187 -13.75 -0.94 -4.58
CA GLN A 187 -14.12 0.20 -3.74
C GLN A 187 -14.42 -0.31 -2.32
N TRP A 188 -13.54 -0.02 -1.39
CA TRP A 188 -13.70 -0.36 0.01
C TRP A 188 -13.86 0.91 0.82
N SER A 189 -14.97 1.05 1.54
CA SER A 189 -15.12 2.14 2.50
C SER A 189 -14.16 1.94 3.69
N LEU A 190 -13.87 3.00 4.45
CA LEU A 190 -13.14 2.85 5.72
C LEU A 190 -13.86 1.87 6.66
N GLY A 191 -15.21 1.89 6.67
CA GLY A 191 -16.01 0.95 7.44
C GLY A 191 -15.79 -0.51 7.03
N ASP A 192 -15.68 -0.81 5.73
CA ASP A 192 -15.38 -2.17 5.23
C ASP A 192 -13.98 -2.61 5.67
N ILE A 193 -12.97 -1.74 5.50
CA ILE A 193 -11.57 -2.03 5.83
C ILE A 193 -11.42 -2.28 7.34
N ILE A 194 -11.91 -1.37 8.18
CA ILE A 194 -11.83 -1.49 9.64
C ILE A 194 -12.57 -2.73 10.12
N THR A 195 -13.76 -2.99 9.57
CA THR A 195 -14.55 -4.16 9.95
C THR A 195 -13.83 -5.47 9.62
N ALA A 196 -13.18 -5.55 8.44
CA ALA A 196 -12.40 -6.72 8.05
C ALA A 196 -11.20 -6.93 8.99
N VAL A 197 -10.47 -5.88 9.32
CA VAL A 197 -9.33 -5.91 10.25
C VAL A 197 -9.76 -6.39 11.64
N VAL A 198 -10.88 -5.87 12.17
CA VAL A 198 -11.41 -6.27 13.49
C VAL A 198 -11.89 -7.72 13.47
N ARG A 199 -12.58 -8.16 12.40
CA ARG A 199 -13.05 -9.54 12.25
C ARG A 199 -11.91 -10.55 12.11
N ALA A 200 -10.77 -10.15 11.53
CA ALA A 200 -9.56 -10.95 11.49
C ALA A 200 -8.86 -11.08 12.87
N GLY A 201 -9.39 -10.47 13.93
CA GLY A 201 -8.86 -10.54 15.29
C GLY A 201 -7.76 -9.53 15.60
N LEU A 202 -7.62 -8.50 14.77
CA LEU A 202 -6.71 -7.40 15.02
C LEU A 202 -7.41 -6.29 15.83
N GLU A 203 -6.65 -5.60 16.66
CA GLU A 203 -7.10 -4.44 17.43
C GLU A 203 -6.59 -3.17 16.75
N VAL A 204 -7.50 -2.30 16.35
CA VAL A 204 -7.16 -1.00 15.75
C VAL A 204 -6.64 -0.08 16.84
N GLU A 205 -5.41 0.38 16.68
CA GLU A 205 -4.74 1.31 17.61
C GLU A 205 -4.87 2.76 17.14
N VAL A 206 -4.75 2.99 15.82
CA VAL A 206 -4.80 4.33 15.21
C VAL A 206 -5.52 4.27 13.88
N LEU A 207 -6.34 5.25 13.61
CA LEU A 207 -6.83 5.63 12.28
C LEU A 207 -6.67 7.13 12.15
N GLU A 208 -5.85 7.58 11.22
CA GLU A 208 -5.65 9.00 10.89
C GLU A 208 -6.00 9.23 9.42
N GLU A 209 -6.67 10.33 9.13
CA GLU A 209 -7.00 10.78 7.77
C GLU A 209 -6.20 12.03 7.45
N TYR A 210 -5.72 12.16 6.21
CA TYR A 210 -4.86 13.25 5.79
C TYR A 210 -5.40 13.95 4.56
N ALA A 211 -5.18 15.25 4.51
CA ALA A 211 -5.48 16.07 3.34
C ALA A 211 -4.51 15.79 2.18
N GLU A 212 -3.29 15.37 2.50
CA GLU A 212 -2.24 15.11 1.53
C GLU A 212 -2.45 13.75 0.86
N PRO A 213 -2.36 13.67 -0.48
CA PRO A 213 -2.32 12.41 -1.20
C PRO A 213 -0.93 11.76 -1.08
N PHE A 214 -0.85 10.44 -1.17
CA PHE A 214 0.43 9.72 -1.22
C PHE A 214 1.14 9.85 -2.58
N TRP A 215 0.42 10.23 -3.62
CA TRP A 215 0.99 10.47 -4.95
C TRP A 215 1.17 11.98 -5.20
N ARG A 216 2.06 12.30 -6.14
CA ARG A 216 2.20 13.69 -6.59
C ARG A 216 1.16 13.97 -7.67
N PRO A 217 0.24 14.92 -7.47
CA PRO A 217 -0.66 15.38 -8.52
C PRO A 217 0.14 15.99 -9.67
N ALA A 218 -0.41 15.94 -10.90
CA ALA A 218 0.16 16.66 -12.01
C ALA A 218 0.17 18.17 -11.74
N ASP A 219 1.20 18.87 -12.22
CA ASP A 219 1.29 20.31 -12.11
C ASP A 219 0.05 20.99 -12.70
N GLY A 220 -0.52 21.92 -11.95
CA GLY A 220 -1.74 22.64 -12.36
C GLY A 220 -3.06 21.98 -11.96
N THR A 221 -3.06 20.81 -11.30
CA THR A 221 -4.27 20.19 -10.77
C THR A 221 -4.84 21.05 -9.63
N LYS A 222 -6.05 21.60 -9.86
CA LYS A 222 -6.72 22.49 -8.91
C LYS A 222 -7.91 21.86 -8.19
N ALA A 223 -7.96 20.55 -8.05
CA ALA A 223 -9.06 19.89 -7.38
C ALA A 223 -9.19 20.37 -5.93
N ALA A 224 -10.39 20.75 -5.51
CA ALA A 224 -10.61 21.30 -4.16
C ALA A 224 -10.32 20.31 -3.04
N ALA A 225 -10.33 18.99 -3.31
CA ALA A 225 -9.81 17.96 -2.43
C ALA A 225 -8.35 18.25 -2.01
N TRP A 226 -7.55 18.77 -2.94
CA TRP A 226 -6.15 19.14 -2.73
C TRP A 226 -5.93 20.37 -1.84
N GLN A 227 -6.97 21.18 -1.66
CA GLN A 227 -6.89 22.36 -0.81
C GLN A 227 -7.10 22.02 0.68
N GLY A 228 -6.95 20.75 1.05
CA GLY A 228 -7.09 20.30 2.44
C GLY A 228 -8.53 20.25 2.96
N ARG A 229 -9.51 20.27 2.07
CA ARG A 229 -10.95 20.28 2.42
C ARG A 229 -11.57 18.90 2.53
N LEU A 230 -10.92 17.89 1.94
CA LEU A 230 -11.34 16.49 1.95
C LEU A 230 -10.13 15.60 2.22
N PRO A 231 -10.32 14.42 2.82
CA PRO A 231 -9.24 13.47 3.01
C PRO A 231 -8.83 12.87 1.66
N ASN A 232 -7.51 12.81 1.41
CA ASN A 232 -6.91 12.20 0.23
C ASN A 232 -6.16 10.90 0.55
N SER A 233 -5.76 10.71 1.79
CA SER A 233 -5.15 9.47 2.26
C SER A 233 -5.53 9.17 3.70
N PHE A 234 -5.26 7.96 4.15
CA PHE A 234 -5.43 7.56 5.54
C PHE A 234 -4.31 6.61 5.95
N ALA A 235 -4.01 6.58 7.25
CA ALA A 235 -3.17 5.58 7.87
C ALA A 235 -3.97 4.78 8.90
N LEU A 236 -3.76 3.46 8.91
CA LEU A 236 -4.32 2.54 9.88
C LEU A 236 -3.19 1.75 10.54
N LEU A 237 -3.11 1.80 11.87
CA LEU A 237 -2.26 0.94 12.67
C LEU A 237 -3.14 -0.01 13.49
N ALA A 238 -2.89 -1.31 13.36
CA ALA A 238 -3.59 -2.33 14.14
C ALA A 238 -2.61 -3.37 14.68
N ARG A 239 -2.99 -4.07 15.74
CA ARG A 239 -2.14 -5.05 16.42
C ARG A 239 -2.82 -6.40 16.51
N ARG A 240 -2.08 -7.48 16.25
CA ARG A 240 -2.52 -8.82 16.57
C ARG A 240 -2.46 -9.05 18.08
N LYS A 241 -3.60 -9.45 18.69
CA LYS A 241 -3.63 -9.75 20.12
C LYS A 241 -2.61 -10.82 20.49
N SER A 242 -1.94 -10.64 21.62
CA SER A 242 -1.18 -11.71 22.23
C SER A 242 -2.16 -12.79 22.69
N LYS A 243 -1.88 -14.06 22.41
CA LYS A 243 -2.64 -15.12 23.07
C LYS A 243 -2.32 -15.01 24.56
N GLY A 244 -3.34 -14.71 25.36
CA GLY A 244 -3.23 -14.80 26.82
C GLY A 244 -2.89 -16.23 27.27
#